data_08e67dd4411040ee32abe9cf564e66d8
#
_entry.id   08e67dd4411040ee32abe9cf564e66d8
#
_cell.length_a   1.000
_cell.length_b   1.000
_cell.length_c   1.000
_cell.angle_alpha   90.00
_cell.angle_beta   90.00
_cell.angle_gamma   90.00
#
_symmetry.space_group_name_H-M   'P 1'
#
loop_
_entity.id
_entity.type
_entity.pdbx_description
1 polymer ?
#
loop_
_entity_poly.entity_id
_entity_poly.type
_entity_poly.pdbx_seq_one_letter_code
_entity_poly.pdbx_strand_id
1 'polypeptide(L)'
;MPREAVVDSRQEILRTAARLFQQRGYDATSMNDVAAALKLSKGGLYHHFQSKDEILFEIMDHAMEITQERVLAPVRGIADSQERLRALIRLHIEVVLSPRDREITVMLHENHPLPPTLRKRINQRKKEYVHFVESLIAEVQKEAQRSRNVKGAVSPRAAAFALLGMINWIYQWYKPEGELQANSLIPQFTELLFGGILA
;
A
#
# COMPACT_ATOMS: atom_id res chain seq x y z
N MET A 1 -1.56 14.40 -31.19
CA MET A 1 -2.63 13.54 -30.70
C MET A 1 -2.25 12.06 -30.47
N PRO A 2 -0.95 11.60 -30.40
CA PRO A 2 -0.65 10.20 -30.08
C PRO A 2 -0.26 9.92 -28.61
N ARG A 3 0.10 10.94 -27.81
CA ARG A 3 0.62 10.70 -26.46
C ARG A 3 -0.47 10.37 -25.41
N GLU A 4 -1.64 10.98 -25.47
CA GLU A 4 -2.73 10.70 -24.51
C GLU A 4 -3.32 9.29 -24.69
N ALA A 5 -3.50 8.83 -25.93
CA ALA A 5 -4.00 7.48 -26.20
C ALA A 5 -3.02 6.38 -25.74
N VAL A 6 -1.69 6.62 -25.78
CA VAL A 6 -0.67 5.65 -25.34
C VAL A 6 -0.58 5.58 -23.80
N VAL A 7 -0.75 6.71 -23.11
CA VAL A 7 -0.78 6.74 -21.64
C VAL A 7 -2.03 6.03 -21.11
N ASP A 8 -3.17 6.26 -21.75
CA ASP A 8 -4.45 5.62 -21.38
C ASP A 8 -4.39 4.10 -21.57
N SER A 9 -3.80 3.62 -22.65
CA SER A 9 -3.64 2.19 -22.92
C SER A 9 -2.74 1.48 -21.91
N ARG A 10 -1.62 2.11 -21.47
CA ARG A 10 -0.69 1.50 -20.50
C ARG A 10 -1.32 1.39 -19.12
N GLN A 11 -2.02 2.43 -18.66
CA GLN A 11 -2.74 2.40 -17.39
C GLN A 11 -3.89 1.38 -17.40
N GLU A 12 -4.61 1.26 -18.52
CA GLU A 12 -5.68 0.28 -18.66
C GLU A 12 -5.14 -1.16 -18.60
N ILE A 13 -3.96 -1.40 -19.19
CA ILE A 13 -3.27 -2.69 -19.08
C ILE A 13 -2.94 -2.99 -17.61
N LEU A 14 -2.35 -2.05 -16.87
CA LEU A 14 -2.01 -2.22 -15.45
C LEU A 14 -3.25 -2.51 -14.59
N ARG A 15 -4.33 -1.74 -14.76
CA ARG A 15 -5.60 -1.95 -14.04
C ARG A 15 -6.21 -3.32 -14.33
N THR A 16 -6.19 -3.74 -15.60
CA THR A 16 -6.73 -5.05 -16.01
C THR A 16 -5.87 -6.18 -15.47
N ALA A 17 -4.55 -6.07 -15.55
CA ALA A 17 -3.62 -7.04 -15.00
C ALA A 17 -3.75 -7.14 -13.47
N ALA A 18 -3.82 -6.00 -12.75
CA ALA A 18 -4.03 -5.98 -11.30
C ALA A 18 -5.32 -6.71 -10.92
N ARG A 19 -6.42 -6.50 -11.65
CA ARG A 19 -7.67 -7.21 -11.43
C ARG A 19 -7.52 -8.72 -11.64
N LEU A 20 -6.84 -9.16 -12.69
CA LEU A 20 -6.61 -10.58 -12.98
C LEU A 20 -5.70 -11.23 -11.92
N PHE A 21 -4.62 -10.55 -11.53
CA PHE A 21 -3.72 -11.03 -10.47
C PHE A 21 -4.45 -11.16 -9.13
N GLN A 22 -5.29 -10.19 -8.77
CA GLN A 22 -6.11 -10.27 -7.56
C GLN A 22 -7.10 -11.43 -7.58
N GLN A 23 -7.72 -11.72 -8.74
CA GLN A 23 -8.76 -12.74 -8.86
C GLN A 23 -8.24 -14.16 -9.00
N ARG A 24 -7.11 -14.35 -9.67
CA ARG A 24 -6.58 -15.67 -10.08
C ARG A 24 -5.20 -15.96 -9.53
N GLY A 25 -4.52 -14.96 -8.97
CA GLY A 25 -3.11 -14.99 -8.62
C GLY A 25 -2.19 -14.66 -9.80
N TYR A 26 -0.98 -14.20 -9.48
CA TYR A 26 0.02 -13.86 -10.48
C TYR A 26 0.42 -15.07 -11.32
N ASP A 27 0.72 -16.21 -10.68
CA ASP A 27 1.24 -17.41 -11.39
C ASP A 27 0.22 -18.00 -12.35
N ALA A 28 -1.06 -17.99 -12.00
CA ALA A 28 -2.14 -18.51 -12.83
C ALA A 28 -2.58 -17.57 -13.96
N THR A 29 -2.03 -16.35 -14.05
CA THR A 29 -2.36 -15.36 -15.07
C THR A 29 -1.22 -15.26 -16.08
N SER A 30 -1.52 -15.41 -17.36
CA SER A 30 -0.55 -15.27 -18.47
C SER A 30 -0.65 -13.90 -19.16
N MET A 31 0.38 -13.53 -19.94
CA MET A 31 0.32 -12.36 -20.84
C MET A 31 -0.83 -12.47 -21.84
N ASN A 32 -1.15 -13.69 -22.30
CA ASN A 32 -2.27 -13.91 -23.21
C ASN A 32 -3.63 -13.64 -22.53
N ASP A 33 -3.78 -13.96 -21.24
CA ASP A 33 -5.01 -13.66 -20.49
C ASP A 33 -5.22 -12.15 -20.37
N VAL A 34 -4.14 -11.40 -20.11
CA VAL A 34 -4.18 -9.93 -20.04
C VAL A 34 -4.56 -9.35 -21.41
N ALA A 35 -3.92 -9.81 -22.49
CA ALA A 35 -4.22 -9.36 -23.85
C ALA A 35 -5.67 -9.66 -24.23
N ALA A 36 -6.16 -10.88 -23.98
CA ALA A 36 -7.53 -11.29 -24.25
C ALA A 36 -8.55 -10.45 -23.50
N ALA A 37 -8.32 -10.16 -22.21
CA ALA A 37 -9.22 -9.32 -21.39
C ALA A 37 -9.35 -7.89 -21.92
N LEU A 38 -8.31 -7.38 -22.60
CA LEU A 38 -8.25 -6.05 -23.21
C LEU A 38 -8.63 -6.04 -24.69
N LYS A 39 -8.90 -7.21 -25.28
CA LYS A 39 -9.10 -7.37 -26.72
C LYS A 39 -7.90 -6.89 -27.56
N LEU A 40 -6.71 -6.94 -26.98
CA LEU A 40 -5.46 -6.63 -27.66
C LEU A 40 -4.89 -7.88 -28.34
N SER A 41 -4.18 -7.67 -29.46
CA SER A 41 -3.32 -8.71 -30.00
C SER A 41 -2.14 -8.97 -29.07
N LYS A 42 -1.53 -10.16 -29.14
CA LYS A 42 -0.30 -10.46 -28.40
C LYS A 42 0.80 -9.42 -28.67
N GLY A 43 1.00 -9.05 -29.94
CA GLY A 43 1.97 -8.02 -30.33
C GLY A 43 1.64 -6.63 -29.74
N GLY A 44 0.36 -6.27 -29.67
CA GLY A 44 -0.10 -5.03 -29.05
C GLY A 44 0.24 -4.95 -27.56
N LEU A 45 0.06 -6.05 -26.80
CA LEU A 45 0.47 -6.08 -25.41
C LEU A 45 2.00 -6.02 -25.23
N TYR A 46 2.75 -6.80 -26.04
CA TYR A 46 4.21 -6.81 -25.96
C TYR A 46 4.87 -5.51 -26.45
N HIS A 47 4.13 -4.65 -27.16
CA HIS A 47 4.58 -3.30 -27.45
C HIS A 47 4.65 -2.42 -26.19
N HIS A 48 3.77 -2.66 -25.22
CA HIS A 48 3.71 -1.89 -23.96
C HIS A 48 4.57 -2.50 -22.85
N PHE A 49 4.61 -3.83 -22.74
CA PHE A 49 5.29 -4.56 -21.66
C PHE A 49 6.03 -5.78 -22.19
N GLN A 50 7.30 -5.92 -21.87
CA GLN A 50 8.13 -7.01 -22.34
C GLN A 50 7.87 -8.33 -21.59
N SER A 51 7.36 -8.26 -20.36
CA SER A 51 7.13 -9.43 -19.51
C SER A 51 6.01 -9.21 -18.50
N LYS A 52 5.52 -10.31 -17.94
CA LYS A 52 4.57 -10.29 -16.83
C LYS A 52 5.21 -9.69 -15.54
N ASP A 53 6.51 -9.92 -15.34
CA ASP A 53 7.26 -9.32 -14.23
C ASP A 53 7.34 -7.80 -14.32
N GLU A 54 7.45 -7.25 -15.54
CA GLU A 54 7.43 -5.80 -15.75
C GLU A 54 6.06 -5.22 -15.38
N ILE A 55 4.97 -5.90 -15.78
CA ILE A 55 3.61 -5.50 -15.39
C ILE A 55 3.46 -5.54 -13.86
N LEU A 56 3.87 -6.63 -13.20
CA LEU A 56 3.80 -6.76 -11.75
C LEU A 56 4.62 -5.67 -11.05
N PHE A 57 5.84 -5.42 -11.54
CA PHE A 57 6.67 -4.36 -11.01
C PHE A 57 5.99 -2.99 -11.10
N GLU A 58 5.41 -2.62 -12.24
CA GLU A 58 4.75 -1.33 -12.39
C GLU A 58 3.47 -1.22 -11.55
N ILE A 59 2.72 -2.30 -11.39
CA ILE A 59 1.60 -2.35 -10.45
C ILE A 59 2.08 -2.06 -9.02
N MET A 60 3.16 -2.72 -8.58
CA MET A 60 3.73 -2.48 -7.24
C MET A 60 4.33 -1.09 -7.08
N ASP A 61 4.99 -0.58 -8.12
CA ASP A 61 5.57 0.77 -8.11
C ASP A 61 4.48 1.84 -8.04
N HIS A 62 3.38 1.67 -8.80
CA HIS A 62 2.21 2.55 -8.73
C HIS A 62 1.49 2.47 -7.37
N ALA A 63 1.42 1.29 -6.74
CA ALA A 63 0.92 1.17 -5.37
C ALA A 63 1.75 2.00 -4.37
N MET A 64 3.07 2.04 -4.56
CA MET A 64 3.94 2.90 -3.75
C MET A 64 3.76 4.40 -4.06
N GLU A 65 3.42 4.76 -5.32
CA GLU A 65 3.06 6.14 -5.68
C GLU A 65 1.75 6.56 -5.00
N ILE A 66 0.70 5.74 -5.07
CA ILE A 66 -0.57 5.97 -4.36
C ILE A 66 -0.31 6.18 -2.86
N THR A 67 0.53 5.34 -2.25
CA THR A 67 0.90 5.47 -0.84
C THR A 67 1.63 6.80 -0.57
N GLN A 68 2.56 7.19 -1.46
CA GLN A 68 3.29 8.46 -1.34
C GLN A 68 2.35 9.66 -1.44
N GLU A 69 1.44 9.67 -2.40
CA GLU A 69 0.56 10.80 -2.69
C GLU A 69 -0.60 10.92 -1.71
N ARG A 70 -1.22 9.80 -1.35
CA ARG A 70 -2.46 9.80 -0.58
C ARG A 70 -2.26 9.55 0.92
N VAL A 71 -1.08 9.06 1.33
CA VAL A 71 -0.75 8.84 2.75
C VAL A 71 0.37 9.76 3.19
N LEU A 72 1.56 9.65 2.58
CA LEU A 72 2.73 10.39 3.07
C LEU A 72 2.67 11.89 2.80
N ALA A 73 2.30 12.32 1.61
CA ALA A 73 2.29 13.75 1.27
C ALA A 73 1.33 14.55 2.16
N PRO A 74 0.07 14.11 2.41
CA PRO A 74 -0.83 14.83 3.29
C PRO A 74 -0.34 14.92 4.74
N VAL A 75 0.28 13.86 5.28
CA VAL A 75 0.69 13.85 6.69
C VAL A 75 1.94 14.67 6.97
N ARG A 76 2.81 14.86 5.99
CA ARG A 76 4.05 15.65 6.16
C ARG A 76 3.81 17.10 6.57
N GLY A 77 2.67 17.67 6.22
CA GLY A 77 2.28 19.05 6.56
C GLY A 77 1.68 19.21 7.96
N ILE A 78 1.38 18.12 8.68
CA ILE A 78 0.78 18.17 10.02
C ILE A 78 1.89 18.37 11.04
N ALA A 79 1.81 19.47 11.82
CA ALA A 79 2.85 19.82 12.79
C ALA A 79 2.83 18.93 14.03
N ASP A 80 1.64 18.66 14.60
CA ASP A 80 1.49 17.81 15.77
C ASP A 80 1.76 16.34 15.44
N SER A 81 2.65 15.69 16.19
CA SER A 81 3.10 14.33 15.89
C SER A 81 2.00 13.28 16.11
N GLN A 82 1.13 13.48 17.12
CA GLN A 82 0.03 12.55 17.40
C GLN A 82 -1.05 12.66 16.33
N GLU A 83 -1.44 13.88 15.95
CA GLU A 83 -2.36 14.12 14.84
C GLU A 83 -1.80 13.59 13.51
N ARG A 84 -0.50 13.73 13.28
CA ARG A 84 0.20 13.18 12.12
C ARG A 84 0.10 11.66 12.08
N LEU A 85 0.31 10.98 13.23
CA LEU A 85 0.19 9.52 13.32
C LEU A 85 -1.27 9.05 13.15
N ARG A 86 -2.25 9.76 13.76
CA ARG A 86 -3.69 9.48 13.55
C ARG A 86 -4.08 9.61 12.08
N ALA A 87 -3.64 10.66 11.43
CA ALA A 87 -3.89 10.89 10.01
C ALA A 87 -3.23 9.81 9.14
N LEU A 88 -2.00 9.38 9.47
CA LEU A 88 -1.33 8.29 8.76
C LEU A 88 -2.13 6.98 8.86
N ILE A 89 -2.56 6.60 10.05
CA ILE A 89 -3.35 5.38 10.29
C ILE A 89 -4.64 5.44 9.45
N ARG A 90 -5.38 6.54 9.54
CA ARG A 90 -6.63 6.73 8.80
C ARG A 90 -6.41 6.62 7.29
N LEU A 91 -5.50 7.42 6.74
CA LEU A 91 -5.25 7.46 5.29
C LEU A 91 -4.71 6.13 4.75
N HIS A 92 -3.88 5.42 5.55
CA HIS A 92 -3.38 4.10 5.15
C HIS A 92 -4.53 3.07 5.11
N ILE A 93 -5.41 3.05 6.10
CA ILE A 93 -6.59 2.17 6.09
C ILE A 93 -7.50 2.51 4.90
N GLU A 94 -7.76 3.80 4.63
CA GLU A 94 -8.56 4.25 3.48
C GLU A 94 -7.99 3.74 2.15
N VAL A 95 -6.67 3.78 1.98
CA VAL A 95 -6.00 3.28 0.76
C VAL A 95 -6.09 1.75 0.67
N VAL A 96 -5.86 1.02 1.77
CA VAL A 96 -5.97 -0.45 1.79
C VAL A 96 -7.39 -0.94 1.51
N LEU A 97 -8.40 -0.21 1.98
CA LEU A 97 -9.82 -0.55 1.78
C LEU A 97 -10.40 -0.02 0.47
N SER A 98 -9.66 0.79 -0.28
CA SER A 98 -10.14 1.40 -1.50
C SER A 98 -10.37 0.37 -2.62
N PRO A 99 -11.60 0.18 -3.11
CA PRO A 99 -11.86 -0.75 -4.21
C PRO A 99 -11.28 -0.28 -5.54
N ARG A 100 -10.82 0.98 -5.60
CA ARG A 100 -10.20 1.58 -6.80
C ARG A 100 -8.71 1.29 -6.88
N ASP A 101 -8.06 1.06 -5.73
CA ASP A 101 -6.60 0.94 -5.59
C ASP A 101 -6.20 -0.55 -5.46
N ARG A 102 -6.61 -1.36 -6.45
CA ARG A 102 -6.31 -2.82 -6.49
C ARG A 102 -4.82 -3.13 -6.52
N GLU A 103 -4.02 -2.20 -7.00
CA GLU A 103 -2.57 -2.24 -6.99
C GLU A 103 -2.01 -2.41 -5.58
N ILE A 104 -2.64 -1.78 -4.58
CA ILE A 104 -2.30 -1.95 -3.16
C ILE A 104 -2.52 -3.41 -2.72
N THR A 105 -3.68 -3.97 -3.04
CA THR A 105 -3.99 -5.38 -2.70
C THR A 105 -3.01 -6.34 -3.38
N VAL A 106 -2.69 -6.12 -4.66
CA VAL A 106 -1.70 -6.93 -5.39
C VAL A 106 -0.33 -6.81 -4.72
N MET A 107 0.13 -5.60 -4.37
CA MET A 107 1.41 -5.38 -3.70
C MET A 107 1.48 -6.07 -2.33
N LEU A 108 0.36 -6.15 -1.59
CA LEU A 108 0.29 -6.77 -0.28
C LEU A 108 0.17 -8.31 -0.35
N HIS A 109 -0.50 -8.82 -1.38
CA HIS A 109 -0.80 -10.24 -1.52
C HIS A 109 0.28 -11.03 -2.27
N GLU A 110 0.84 -10.42 -3.34
CA GLU A 110 1.77 -11.14 -4.20
C GLU A 110 3.17 -11.26 -3.58
N ASN A 111 3.56 -12.50 -3.33
CA ASN A 111 4.88 -12.86 -2.82
C ASN A 111 5.83 -13.33 -3.93
N HIS A 112 5.42 -13.21 -5.22
CA HIS A 112 6.25 -13.64 -6.34
C HIS A 112 7.59 -12.89 -6.33
N PRO A 113 8.71 -13.59 -6.45
CA PRO A 113 10.02 -12.97 -6.46
C PRO A 113 10.27 -12.25 -7.79
N LEU A 114 10.05 -10.94 -7.82
CA LEU A 114 10.49 -10.11 -8.94
C LEU A 114 11.98 -10.33 -9.25
N PRO A 115 12.42 -10.14 -10.50
CA PRO A 115 13.83 -10.09 -10.85
C PRO A 115 14.63 -9.22 -9.89
N PRO A 116 15.89 -9.57 -9.53
CA PRO A 116 16.65 -8.91 -8.45
C PRO A 116 16.72 -7.39 -8.55
N THR A 117 16.85 -6.86 -9.76
CA THR A 117 16.92 -5.42 -10.03
C THR A 117 15.60 -4.71 -9.70
N LEU A 118 14.48 -5.24 -10.17
CA LEU A 118 13.14 -4.70 -9.92
C LEU A 118 12.75 -4.85 -8.45
N ARG A 119 13.04 -6.01 -7.86
CA ARG A 119 12.83 -6.27 -6.43
C ARG A 119 13.58 -5.29 -5.54
N LYS A 120 14.83 -4.95 -5.89
CA LYS A 120 15.62 -3.97 -5.12
C LYS A 120 14.94 -2.61 -5.09
N ARG A 121 14.38 -2.15 -6.22
CA ARG A 121 13.68 -0.87 -6.32
C ARG A 121 12.44 -0.83 -5.41
N ILE A 122 11.58 -1.85 -5.50
CA ILE A 122 10.37 -1.93 -4.66
C ILE A 122 10.73 -2.03 -3.17
N ASN A 123 11.71 -2.89 -2.82
CA ASN A 123 12.14 -3.04 -1.44
C ASN A 123 12.73 -1.75 -0.87
N GLN A 124 13.40 -0.93 -1.67
CA GLN A 124 13.90 0.38 -1.25
C GLN A 124 12.74 1.31 -0.87
N ARG A 125 11.72 1.43 -1.71
CA ARG A 125 10.53 2.25 -1.42
C ARG A 125 9.78 1.76 -0.17
N LYS A 126 9.61 0.44 -0.02
CA LYS A 126 9.01 -0.17 1.18
C LYS A 126 9.81 0.18 2.45
N LYS A 127 11.14 0.11 2.40
CA LYS A 127 12.01 0.49 3.51
C LYS A 127 11.88 1.96 3.88
N GLU A 128 11.81 2.85 2.91
CA GLU A 128 11.63 4.28 3.13
C GLU A 128 10.30 4.57 3.82
N TYR A 129 9.22 3.89 3.40
CA TYR A 129 7.93 4.00 4.05
C TYR A 129 7.97 3.51 5.51
N VAL A 130 8.52 2.32 5.76
CA VAL A 130 8.68 1.78 7.13
C VAL A 130 9.50 2.72 7.99
N HIS A 131 10.60 3.28 7.47
CA HIS A 131 11.45 4.22 8.21
C HIS A 131 10.71 5.51 8.54
N PHE A 132 9.88 6.03 7.64
CA PHE A 132 9.04 7.19 7.95
C PHE A 132 8.08 6.90 9.11
N VAL A 133 7.39 5.76 9.09
CA VAL A 133 6.47 5.34 10.17
C VAL A 133 7.22 5.15 11.49
N GLU A 134 8.38 4.48 11.48
CA GLU A 134 9.25 4.28 12.63
C GLU A 134 9.67 5.62 13.25
N SER A 135 10.11 6.57 12.42
CA SER A 135 10.54 7.90 12.86
C SER A 135 9.39 8.70 13.48
N LEU A 136 8.20 8.64 12.89
CA LEU A 136 7.02 9.31 13.42
C LEU A 136 6.59 8.72 14.77
N ILE A 137 6.60 7.41 14.92
CA ILE A 137 6.32 6.75 16.21
C ILE A 137 7.35 7.15 17.27
N ALA A 138 8.63 7.20 16.92
CA ALA A 138 9.67 7.64 17.83
C ALA A 138 9.45 9.10 18.33
N GLU A 139 8.99 9.98 17.43
CA GLU A 139 8.63 11.37 17.76
C GLU A 139 7.47 11.41 18.75
N VAL A 140 6.38 10.70 18.48
CA VAL A 140 5.19 10.59 19.34
C VAL A 140 5.55 10.04 20.73
N GLN A 141 6.32 8.97 20.79
CA GLN A 141 6.76 8.38 22.06
C GLN A 141 7.63 9.33 22.88
N LYS A 142 8.56 10.05 22.23
CA LYS A 142 9.41 11.04 22.88
C LYS A 142 8.60 12.19 23.51
N GLU A 143 7.57 12.66 22.82
CA GLU A 143 6.67 13.69 23.34
C GLU A 143 5.83 13.18 24.53
N ALA A 144 5.27 11.96 24.40
CA ALA A 144 4.52 11.33 25.50
C ALA A 144 5.37 11.10 26.74
N GLN A 145 6.62 10.66 26.58
CA GLN A 145 7.56 10.48 27.70
C GLN A 145 7.87 11.79 28.43
N ARG A 146 8.03 12.90 27.70
CA ARG A 146 8.23 14.23 28.30
C ARG A 146 7.03 14.68 29.12
N SER A 147 5.82 14.35 28.70
CA SER A 147 4.57 14.77 29.34
C SER A 147 4.16 13.89 30.52
N ARG A 148 4.47 12.58 30.49
CA ARG A 148 3.93 11.59 31.46
C ARG A 148 4.98 10.90 32.32
N ASN A 149 6.27 11.16 32.09
CA ASN A 149 7.39 10.44 32.75
C ASN A 149 7.32 8.89 32.64
N VAL A 150 6.70 8.37 31.56
CA VAL A 150 6.54 6.94 31.29
C VAL A 150 7.69 6.47 30.38
N LYS A 151 8.38 5.40 30.75
CA LYS A 151 9.33 4.73 29.88
C LYS A 151 8.56 3.83 28.94
N GLY A 152 8.57 4.14 27.65
CA GLY A 152 7.95 3.29 26.64
C GLY A 152 8.56 1.89 26.63
N ALA A 153 7.73 0.86 26.76
CA ALA A 153 8.14 -0.54 26.74
C ALA A 153 8.39 -1.09 25.31
N VAL A 154 7.81 -0.43 24.30
CA VAL A 154 7.83 -0.92 22.91
C VAL A 154 8.76 -0.05 22.05
N SER A 155 9.71 -0.70 21.35
CA SER A 155 10.58 0.05 20.43
C SER A 155 9.80 0.63 19.24
N PRO A 156 10.18 1.83 18.74
CA PRO A 156 9.52 2.45 17.57
C PRO A 156 9.44 1.51 16.38
N ARG A 157 10.49 0.72 16.17
CA ARG A 157 10.56 -0.24 15.08
C ARG A 157 9.55 -1.39 15.22
N ALA A 158 9.42 -1.96 16.41
CA ALA A 158 8.43 -3.01 16.69
C ALA A 158 7.01 -2.45 16.55
N ALA A 159 6.75 -1.25 17.05
CA ALA A 159 5.47 -0.58 16.91
C ALA A 159 5.13 -0.29 15.43
N ALA A 160 6.10 0.15 14.63
CA ALA A 160 5.90 0.38 13.19
C ALA A 160 5.52 -0.92 12.45
N PHE A 161 6.21 -2.04 12.72
CA PHE A 161 5.87 -3.32 12.11
C PHE A 161 4.52 -3.85 12.59
N ALA A 162 4.18 -3.69 13.87
CA ALA A 162 2.87 -4.07 14.39
C ALA A 162 1.75 -3.27 13.73
N LEU A 163 1.89 -1.93 13.65
CA LEU A 163 0.95 -1.04 12.99
C LEU A 163 0.75 -1.42 11.53
N LEU A 164 1.84 -1.53 10.77
CA LEU A 164 1.76 -1.86 9.35
C LEU A 164 1.23 -3.28 9.12
N GLY A 165 1.61 -4.25 9.95
CA GLY A 165 1.10 -5.61 9.88
C GLY A 165 -0.42 -5.67 10.12
N MET A 166 -0.92 -4.96 11.12
CA MET A 166 -2.36 -4.88 11.40
C MET A 166 -3.13 -4.23 10.24
N ILE A 167 -2.69 -3.08 9.76
CA ILE A 167 -3.38 -2.36 8.69
C ILE A 167 -3.29 -3.14 7.37
N ASN A 168 -2.12 -3.63 7.01
CA ASN A 168 -1.91 -4.35 5.76
C ASN A 168 -2.66 -5.69 5.71
N TRP A 169 -3.09 -6.25 6.84
CA TRP A 169 -3.87 -7.48 6.87
C TRP A 169 -5.37 -7.27 6.72
N ILE A 170 -5.87 -6.01 6.83
CA ILE A 170 -7.31 -5.69 6.77
C ILE A 170 -7.94 -6.22 5.49
N TYR A 171 -7.28 -6.10 4.32
CA TYR A 171 -7.82 -6.54 3.04
C TYR A 171 -8.18 -8.02 2.98
N GLN A 172 -7.63 -8.86 3.87
CA GLN A 172 -7.89 -10.31 3.90
C GLN A 172 -9.25 -10.66 4.50
N TRP A 173 -9.71 -9.91 5.47
CA TRP A 173 -10.91 -10.23 6.24
C TRP A 173 -12.01 -9.18 6.16
N TYR A 174 -11.70 -7.97 5.76
CA TYR A 174 -12.69 -6.90 5.64
C TYR A 174 -13.69 -7.19 4.51
N LYS A 175 -14.98 -7.04 4.83
CA LYS A 175 -16.09 -7.15 3.87
C LYS A 175 -16.88 -5.86 3.93
N PRO A 176 -17.07 -5.14 2.79
CA PRO A 176 -17.85 -3.89 2.76
C PRO A 176 -19.28 -4.03 3.28
N GLU A 177 -19.90 -5.20 3.07
CA GLU A 177 -21.25 -5.55 3.51
C GLU A 177 -21.29 -6.19 4.90
N GLY A 178 -20.14 -6.30 5.58
CA GLY A 178 -20.00 -6.92 6.90
C GLY A 178 -20.45 -6.00 8.03
N GLU A 179 -20.41 -6.53 9.26
CA GLU A 179 -20.80 -5.78 10.48
C GLU A 179 -19.85 -4.60 10.76
N LEU A 180 -18.56 -4.73 10.43
CA LEU A 180 -17.55 -3.69 10.62
C LEU A 180 -17.47 -2.79 9.39
N GLN A 181 -18.00 -1.59 9.50
CA GLN A 181 -17.90 -0.58 8.44
C GLN A 181 -16.57 0.19 8.56
N ALA A 182 -16.03 0.68 7.42
CA ALA A 182 -14.77 1.42 7.39
C ALA A 182 -14.76 2.62 8.36
N ASN A 183 -15.89 3.34 8.45
CA ASN A 183 -16.03 4.50 9.35
C ASN A 183 -15.92 4.14 10.84
N SER A 184 -16.31 2.91 11.24
CA SER A 184 -16.16 2.43 12.61
C SER A 184 -14.80 1.75 12.85
N LEU A 185 -14.24 1.16 11.82
CA LEU A 185 -12.96 0.44 11.88
C LEU A 185 -11.77 1.38 12.15
N ILE A 186 -11.72 2.50 11.44
CA ILE A 186 -10.63 3.48 11.56
C ILE A 186 -10.44 3.98 13.00
N PRO A 187 -11.47 4.50 13.71
CA PRO A 187 -11.31 4.92 15.10
C PRO A 187 -10.89 3.77 16.02
N GLN A 188 -11.46 2.56 15.86
CA GLN A 188 -11.11 1.42 16.70
C GLN A 188 -9.64 1.00 16.54
N PHE A 189 -9.15 0.94 15.30
CA PHE A 189 -7.73 0.66 15.05
C PHE A 189 -6.82 1.76 15.58
N THR A 190 -7.24 3.02 15.45
CA THR A 190 -6.49 4.15 15.98
C THR A 190 -6.35 4.05 17.50
N GLU A 191 -7.44 3.82 18.23
CA GLU A 191 -7.42 3.69 19.70
C GLU A 191 -6.59 2.48 20.15
N LEU A 192 -6.73 1.32 19.49
CA LEU A 192 -5.95 0.14 19.79
C LEU A 192 -4.45 0.39 19.62
N LEU A 193 -4.05 1.03 18.51
CA LEU A 193 -2.65 1.31 18.20
C LEU A 193 -2.08 2.38 19.13
N PHE A 194 -2.81 3.46 19.42
CA PHE A 194 -2.37 4.49 20.35
C PHE A 194 -2.27 3.96 21.78
N GLY A 195 -3.23 3.17 22.24
CA GLY A 195 -3.18 2.52 23.55
C GLY A 195 -1.94 1.65 23.71
N GLY A 196 -1.57 0.87 22.68
CA GLY A 196 -0.36 0.04 22.72
C GLY A 196 0.95 0.78 22.48
N ILE A 197 0.95 1.85 21.67
CA ILE A 197 2.16 2.62 21.35
C ILE A 197 2.58 3.56 22.50
N LEU A 198 1.60 4.10 23.25
CA LEU A 198 1.80 5.09 24.31
C LEU A 198 1.72 4.50 25.72
N ALA A 199 1.42 3.21 25.84
CA ALA A 199 1.44 2.51 27.12
C ALA A 199 2.86 2.21 27.57
#